data_6fe6b69a7ae4262cc5e265fe45006fa7
#
_entry.id   6fe6b69a7ae4262cc5e265fe45006fa7
#
_cell.length_a   1.000
_cell.length_b   1.000
_cell.length_c   1.000
_cell.angle_alpha   90.00
_cell.angle_beta   90.00
_cell.angle_gamma   90.00
#
_symmetry.space_group_name_H-M   'P 1'
#
loop_
_entity.id
_entity.type
_entity.pdbx_description
1 polymer ?
#
loop_
_entity_poly.entity_id
_entity_poly.type
_entity_poly.pdbx_seq_one_letter_code
_entity_poly.pdbx_strand_id
1 'polypeptide(L)'
;MTLGELIKEYREKNGISQRRFAYMCGLSNGYISMLERNCNPNTNEPPVPSITAMKAVAGAIGITLDELLSRIDDTPLDITENPFKRQVRRIPVFGNVAAGVPIDAITDIEDYEEMWEDEASRYGELFALRIKGDSMEPRICNGDIVIVRAQPDVENGETGIVCINGDQATCKKVQKTQDGLMLISTNPKYDPMFFSWKQVEDLPITVLGKVIELRSKF
;
A
#
# COMPACT_ATOMS: atom_id res chain seq x y z
N MET A 1 22.23 31.21 -12.20
CA MET A 1 20.80 31.69 -12.11
C MET A 1 20.03 30.76 -11.22
N THR A 2 19.02 31.25 -10.50
CA THR A 2 18.18 30.38 -9.66
C THR A 2 17.14 29.61 -10.49
N LEU A 3 16.60 28.53 -9.95
CA LEU A 3 15.48 27.78 -10.61
C LEU A 3 14.28 28.71 -10.87
N GLY A 4 13.98 29.63 -9.93
CA GLY A 4 12.89 30.57 -10.07
C GLY A 4 13.12 31.59 -11.20
N GLU A 5 14.34 32.09 -11.36
CA GLU A 5 14.69 32.95 -12.49
C GLU A 5 14.55 32.23 -13.83
N LEU A 6 14.97 30.97 -13.92
CA LEU A 6 14.82 30.15 -15.12
C LEU A 6 13.35 29.96 -15.50
N ILE A 7 12.50 29.64 -14.51
CA ILE A 7 11.06 29.50 -14.69
C ILE A 7 10.45 30.79 -15.20
N LYS A 8 10.80 31.93 -14.57
CA LYS A 8 10.29 33.24 -14.91
C LYS A 8 10.67 33.62 -16.35
N GLU A 9 11.94 33.46 -16.70
CA GLU A 9 12.45 33.73 -18.07
C GLU A 9 11.69 32.91 -19.12
N TYR A 10 11.56 31.60 -18.89
CA TYR A 10 10.82 30.74 -19.80
C TYR A 10 9.36 31.17 -19.95
N ARG A 11 8.69 31.49 -18.87
CA ARG A 11 7.29 31.92 -18.92
C ARG A 11 7.11 33.23 -19.67
N GLU A 12 7.94 34.21 -19.38
CA GLU A 12 7.89 35.54 -20.02
C GLU A 12 8.14 35.42 -21.52
N LYS A 13 9.14 34.63 -21.91
CA LYS A 13 9.46 34.37 -23.32
C LYS A 13 8.33 33.71 -24.08
N ASN A 14 7.56 32.84 -23.42
CA ASN A 14 6.47 32.09 -24.05
C ASN A 14 5.05 32.67 -23.77
N GLY A 15 4.96 33.81 -23.08
CA GLY A 15 3.68 34.43 -22.73
C GLY A 15 2.80 33.57 -21.80
N ILE A 16 3.40 32.79 -20.91
CA ILE A 16 2.71 31.83 -20.05
C ILE A 16 2.55 32.40 -18.63
N SER A 17 1.32 32.32 -18.07
CA SER A 17 1.07 32.71 -16.68
C SER A 17 1.66 31.69 -15.70
N GLN A 18 1.96 32.13 -14.45
CA GLN A 18 2.40 31.22 -13.38
C GLN A 18 1.44 30.03 -13.19
N ARG A 19 0.14 30.30 -13.22
CA ARG A 19 -0.89 29.25 -13.06
C ARG A 19 -0.86 28.22 -14.19
N ARG A 20 -0.63 28.65 -15.43
CA ARG A 20 -0.51 27.74 -16.56
C ARG A 20 0.75 26.91 -16.51
N PHE A 21 1.89 27.52 -16.12
CA PHE A 21 3.15 26.81 -15.94
C PHE A 21 3.07 25.79 -14.79
N ALA A 22 2.46 26.15 -13.67
CA ALA A 22 2.21 25.24 -12.56
C ALA A 22 1.43 23.99 -13.01
N TYR A 23 0.38 24.20 -13.82
CA TYR A 23 -0.38 23.10 -14.41
C TYR A 23 0.47 22.20 -15.33
N MET A 24 1.34 22.80 -16.18
CA MET A 24 2.25 22.03 -17.05
C MET A 24 3.24 21.17 -16.25
N CYS A 25 3.69 21.65 -15.08
CA CYS A 25 4.59 20.93 -14.19
C CYS A 25 3.87 19.93 -13.26
N GLY A 26 2.54 19.98 -13.15
CA GLY A 26 1.81 19.26 -12.09
C GLY A 26 2.10 19.77 -10.68
N LEU A 27 2.54 21.04 -10.54
CA LEU A 27 2.88 21.69 -9.28
C LEU A 27 1.80 22.72 -8.88
N SER A 28 1.77 23.13 -7.61
CA SER A 28 0.84 24.17 -7.18
C SER A 28 1.30 25.56 -7.65
N ASN A 29 0.35 26.46 -7.93
CA ASN A 29 0.66 27.84 -8.30
C ASN A 29 1.43 28.57 -7.18
N GLY A 30 1.10 28.29 -5.90
CA GLY A 30 1.81 28.83 -4.76
C GLY A 30 3.27 28.43 -4.73
N TYR A 31 3.57 27.17 -5.10
CA TYR A 31 4.94 26.67 -5.16
C TYR A 31 5.75 27.34 -6.29
N ILE A 32 5.17 27.49 -7.48
CA ILE A 32 5.84 28.25 -8.58
C ILE A 32 6.10 29.70 -8.17
N SER A 33 5.13 30.36 -7.52
CA SER A 33 5.30 31.71 -7.01
C SER A 33 6.41 31.82 -5.96
N MET A 34 6.51 30.82 -5.07
CA MET A 34 7.57 30.72 -4.07
C MET A 34 8.95 30.58 -4.71
N LEU A 35 9.08 29.70 -5.72
CA LEU A 35 10.33 29.53 -6.48
C LEU A 35 10.75 30.82 -7.19
N GLU A 36 9.84 31.49 -7.90
CA GLU A 36 10.15 32.74 -8.62
C GLU A 36 10.51 33.90 -7.71
N ARG A 37 9.94 33.97 -6.50
CA ARG A 37 10.30 34.97 -5.49
C ARG A 37 11.57 34.62 -4.73
N ASN A 38 12.06 33.40 -4.91
CA ASN A 38 13.20 32.84 -4.17
C ASN A 38 13.07 33.01 -2.64
N CYS A 39 11.83 32.87 -2.13
CA CYS A 39 11.51 33.05 -0.72
C CYS A 39 10.36 32.13 -0.29
N ASN A 40 10.61 31.33 0.72
CA ASN A 40 9.59 30.52 1.38
C ASN A 40 8.83 31.41 2.40
N PRO A 41 7.50 31.60 2.27
CA PRO A 41 6.75 32.49 3.14
C PRO A 41 6.71 32.05 4.61
N ASN A 42 7.00 30.79 4.91
CA ASN A 42 6.97 30.25 6.27
C ASN A 42 8.31 30.39 7.00
N THR A 43 9.44 30.26 6.27
CA THR A 43 10.79 30.28 6.86
C THR A 43 11.55 31.57 6.53
N ASN A 44 11.08 32.33 5.56
CA ASN A 44 11.73 33.51 4.99
C ASN A 44 13.11 33.23 4.37
N GLU A 45 13.40 31.96 4.08
CA GLU A 45 14.62 31.48 3.44
C GLU A 45 14.39 31.13 1.97
N PRO A 46 15.45 31.04 1.14
CA PRO A 46 15.34 30.51 -0.22
C PRO A 46 14.72 29.12 -0.22
N PRO A 47 13.77 28.82 -1.13
CA PRO A 47 13.19 27.49 -1.23
C PRO A 47 14.23 26.47 -1.72
N VAL A 48 14.18 25.28 -1.13
CA VAL A 48 14.99 24.13 -1.55
C VAL A 48 14.10 23.19 -2.38
N PRO A 49 14.19 23.25 -3.73
CA PRO A 49 13.34 22.40 -4.57
C PRO A 49 13.80 20.94 -4.54
N SER A 50 12.83 20.02 -4.51
CA SER A 50 13.11 18.59 -4.62
C SER A 50 13.52 18.21 -6.05
N ILE A 51 14.24 17.09 -6.18
CA ILE A 51 14.58 16.51 -7.50
C ILE A 51 13.31 16.24 -8.35
N THR A 52 12.23 15.84 -7.71
CA THR A 52 10.94 15.61 -8.38
C THR A 52 10.38 16.90 -8.97
N ALA A 53 10.43 18.00 -8.21
CA ALA A 53 10.01 19.31 -8.70
C ALA A 53 10.90 19.79 -9.86
N MET A 54 12.22 19.58 -9.77
CA MET A 54 13.16 19.93 -10.85
C MET A 54 12.91 19.12 -12.12
N LYS A 55 12.66 17.80 -12.02
CA LYS A 55 12.27 16.96 -13.16
C LYS A 55 10.96 17.43 -13.81
N ALA A 56 9.99 17.81 -12.99
CA ALA A 56 8.71 18.34 -13.49
C ALA A 56 8.90 19.67 -14.25
N VAL A 57 9.75 20.57 -13.71
CA VAL A 57 10.11 21.82 -14.37
C VAL A 57 10.90 21.57 -15.65
N ALA A 58 11.91 20.70 -15.64
CA ALA A 58 12.69 20.34 -16.82
C ALA A 58 11.81 19.79 -17.94
N GLY A 59 10.89 18.87 -17.60
CA GLY A 59 9.92 18.33 -18.54
C GLY A 59 8.97 19.38 -19.13
N ALA A 60 8.51 20.35 -18.33
CA ALA A 60 7.64 21.42 -18.79
C ALA A 60 8.38 22.43 -19.70
N ILE A 61 9.68 22.63 -19.50
CA ILE A 61 10.54 23.50 -20.31
C ILE A 61 11.02 22.76 -21.58
N GLY A 62 10.99 21.42 -21.58
CA GLY A 62 11.46 20.58 -22.69
C GLY A 62 12.96 20.35 -22.70
N ILE A 63 13.62 20.35 -21.53
CA ILE A 63 15.04 20.06 -21.35
C ILE A 63 15.26 18.84 -20.44
N THR A 64 16.47 18.29 -20.46
CA THR A 64 16.84 17.22 -19.53
C THR A 64 17.11 17.77 -18.13
N LEU A 65 17.08 16.92 -17.10
CA LEU A 65 17.44 17.32 -15.74
C LEU A 65 18.89 17.81 -15.67
N ASP A 66 19.81 17.14 -16.39
CA ASP A 66 21.24 17.51 -16.42
C ASP A 66 21.45 18.90 -17.05
N GLU A 67 20.71 19.20 -18.13
CA GLU A 67 20.71 20.53 -18.73
C GLU A 67 20.15 21.59 -17.79
N LEU A 68 19.07 21.28 -17.04
CA LEU A 68 18.51 22.18 -16.06
C LEU A 68 19.54 22.46 -14.95
N LEU A 69 20.14 21.40 -14.38
CA LEU A 69 21.16 21.52 -13.34
C LEU A 69 22.39 22.32 -13.80
N SER A 70 22.79 22.19 -15.07
CA SER A 70 23.91 22.97 -15.62
C SER A 70 23.61 24.46 -15.78
N ARG A 71 22.35 24.86 -15.80
CA ARG A 71 21.91 26.27 -15.96
C ARG A 71 21.66 26.98 -14.64
N ILE A 72 21.42 26.21 -13.56
CA ILE A 72 21.17 26.78 -12.23
C ILE A 72 22.44 26.67 -11.39
N ASP A 73 22.94 27.82 -10.87
CA ASP A 73 24.06 27.89 -9.96
C ASP A 73 23.57 27.76 -8.51
N ASP A 74 24.33 27.04 -7.67
CA ASP A 74 24.21 26.97 -6.20
C ASP A 74 22.79 26.89 -5.60
N THR A 75 21.84 26.32 -6.35
CA THR A 75 20.55 26.05 -5.76
C THR A 75 20.70 24.87 -4.79
N PRO A 76 20.52 25.06 -3.47
CA PRO A 76 20.57 23.93 -2.53
C PRO A 76 19.51 22.91 -2.93
N LEU A 77 19.94 21.67 -3.10
CA LEU A 77 19.08 20.57 -3.48
C LEU A 77 18.63 19.83 -2.23
N ASP A 78 17.34 19.62 -2.08
CA ASP A 78 16.84 18.63 -1.15
C ASP A 78 16.97 17.23 -1.78
N ILE A 79 18.14 16.63 -1.54
CA ILE A 79 18.44 15.25 -1.94
C ILE A 79 17.86 14.21 -0.96
N THR A 80 17.22 14.67 0.12
CA THR A 80 16.61 13.78 1.11
C THR A 80 15.31 13.15 0.61
N GLU A 81 14.61 13.80 -0.32
CA GLU A 81 13.55 13.17 -1.08
C GLU A 81 14.14 12.27 -2.17
N ASN A 82 14.47 11.07 -1.80
CA ASN A 82 14.67 10.01 -2.79
C ASN A 82 13.31 9.76 -3.48
N PRO A 83 13.11 10.17 -4.76
CA PRO A 83 11.85 9.95 -5.46
C PRO A 83 11.57 8.45 -5.68
N PHE A 84 12.56 7.60 -5.39
CA PHE A 84 12.45 6.15 -5.35
C PHE A 84 12.27 5.59 -3.93
N LYS A 85 12.21 6.43 -2.90
CA LYS A 85 11.83 5.97 -1.57
C LYS A 85 10.32 5.75 -1.54
N ARG A 86 9.87 4.70 -2.24
CA ARG A 86 8.53 4.19 -2.04
C ARG A 86 8.38 3.91 -0.54
N GLN A 87 7.38 4.51 0.06
CA GLN A 87 7.07 4.21 1.45
C GLN A 87 6.64 2.75 1.52
N VAL A 88 7.13 2.08 2.54
CA VAL A 88 6.85 0.66 2.79
C VAL A 88 5.98 0.59 4.03
N ARG A 89 4.85 -0.08 3.91
CA ARG A 89 4.00 -0.44 5.04
C ARG A 89 4.48 -1.75 5.62
N ARG A 90 4.72 -1.77 6.92
CA ARG A 90 5.02 -3.00 7.65
C ARG A 90 3.72 -3.66 8.08
N ILE A 91 3.50 -4.88 7.63
CA ILE A 91 2.32 -5.70 7.90
C ILE A 91 2.71 -6.70 8.99
N PRO A 92 2.06 -6.67 10.18
CA PRO A 92 2.37 -7.62 11.24
C PRO A 92 2.04 -9.06 10.82
N VAL A 93 2.95 -9.99 11.12
CA VAL A 93 2.76 -11.42 10.93
C VAL A 93 2.41 -12.06 12.27
N PHE A 94 1.24 -12.65 12.34
CA PHE A 94 0.77 -13.36 13.53
C PHE A 94 0.96 -14.86 13.40
N GLY A 95 1.34 -15.52 14.50
CA GLY A 95 1.38 -16.98 14.56
C GLY A 95 0.01 -17.61 14.77
N ASN A 96 -0.85 -16.92 15.52
CA ASN A 96 -2.24 -17.31 15.77
C ASN A 96 -3.12 -16.06 15.86
N VAL A 97 -4.35 -16.19 15.37
CA VAL A 97 -5.39 -15.15 15.51
C VAL A 97 -6.67 -15.82 15.97
N ALA A 98 -7.34 -15.26 16.96
CA ALA A 98 -8.61 -15.72 17.48
C ALA A 98 -9.75 -14.78 17.07
N ALA A 99 -10.97 -15.29 16.94
CA ALA A 99 -12.14 -14.48 16.67
C ALA A 99 -12.45 -13.53 17.83
N GLY A 100 -12.97 -12.34 17.51
CA GLY A 100 -13.42 -11.37 18.50
C GLY A 100 -12.32 -10.50 19.12
N VAL A 101 -11.06 -10.73 18.78
CA VAL A 101 -9.95 -9.85 19.16
C VAL A 101 -9.67 -8.90 17.99
N PRO A 102 -9.80 -7.58 18.17
CA PRO A 102 -9.40 -6.64 17.14
C PRO A 102 -7.92 -6.87 16.76
N ILE A 103 -7.60 -6.77 15.47
CA ILE A 103 -6.24 -7.02 14.97
C ILE A 103 -5.21 -6.15 15.69
N ASP A 104 -5.58 -4.90 15.97
CA ASP A 104 -4.73 -3.94 16.72
C ASP A 104 -4.46 -4.34 18.17
N ALA A 105 -5.28 -5.23 18.73
CA ALA A 105 -5.14 -5.72 20.10
C ALA A 105 -4.32 -7.02 20.20
N ILE A 106 -3.91 -7.59 19.07
CA ILE A 106 -3.10 -8.81 19.01
C ILE A 106 -1.65 -8.43 19.29
N THR A 107 -1.11 -8.91 20.39
CA THR A 107 0.27 -8.61 20.83
C THR A 107 1.29 -9.66 20.39
N ASP A 108 0.82 -10.82 19.90
CA ASP A 108 1.69 -11.94 19.52
C ASP A 108 2.14 -11.79 18.03
N ILE A 109 2.98 -10.80 17.79
CA ILE A 109 3.60 -10.55 16.49
C ILE A 109 4.88 -11.35 16.38
N GLU A 110 4.93 -12.33 15.47
CA GLU A 110 6.11 -13.16 15.21
C GLU A 110 7.13 -12.46 14.30
N ASP A 111 6.65 -11.66 13.31
CA ASP A 111 7.47 -11.06 12.27
C ASP A 111 6.73 -9.89 11.60
N TYR A 112 7.35 -9.26 10.61
CA TYR A 112 6.73 -8.25 9.75
C TYR A 112 7.02 -8.55 8.29
N GLU A 113 6.00 -8.44 7.45
CA GLU A 113 6.13 -8.42 6.01
C GLU A 113 6.06 -6.98 5.50
N GLU A 114 6.70 -6.73 4.36
CA GLU A 114 6.76 -5.39 3.78
C GLU A 114 5.96 -5.34 2.47
N MET A 115 5.13 -4.32 2.31
CA MET A 115 4.39 -4.03 1.08
C MET A 115 4.54 -2.55 0.74
N TRP A 116 4.59 -2.21 -0.55
CA TRP A 116 4.61 -0.81 -0.95
C TRP A 116 3.34 -0.09 -0.48
N GLU A 117 3.48 1.13 0.06
CA GLU A 117 2.36 1.90 0.62
C GLU A 117 1.27 2.19 -0.40
N ASP A 118 1.65 2.46 -1.66
CA ASP A 118 0.71 2.69 -2.76
C ASP A 118 -0.11 1.45 -3.12
N GLU A 119 0.42 0.27 -2.87
CA GLU A 119 -0.27 -1.01 -3.02
C GLU A 119 -1.12 -1.33 -1.79
N ALA A 120 -0.53 -1.25 -0.61
CA ALA A 120 -1.20 -1.53 0.66
C ALA A 120 -2.43 -0.65 0.89
N SER A 121 -2.36 0.63 0.48
CA SER A 121 -3.48 1.59 0.62
C SER A 121 -4.73 1.20 -0.17
N ARG A 122 -4.59 0.40 -1.23
CA ARG A 122 -5.74 -0.10 -2.03
C ARG A 122 -6.56 -1.15 -1.29
N TYR A 123 -5.93 -1.82 -0.34
CA TYR A 123 -6.56 -2.93 0.40
C TYR A 123 -7.11 -2.49 1.77
N GLY A 124 -6.71 -1.31 2.28
CA GLY A 124 -7.11 -0.84 3.61
C GLY A 124 -6.29 -1.50 4.72
N GLU A 125 -6.98 -2.11 5.68
CA GLU A 125 -6.33 -2.78 6.82
C GLU A 125 -5.80 -4.15 6.40
N LEU A 126 -4.51 -4.41 6.71
CA LEU A 126 -3.79 -5.63 6.34
C LEU A 126 -3.15 -6.28 7.56
N PHE A 127 -3.17 -7.58 7.60
CA PHE A 127 -2.37 -8.41 8.50
C PHE A 127 -1.83 -9.62 7.76
N ALA A 128 -0.86 -10.31 8.34
CA ALA A 128 -0.33 -11.54 7.76
C ALA A 128 -0.41 -12.69 8.76
N LEU A 129 -0.52 -13.90 8.24
CA LEU A 129 -0.54 -15.13 9.04
C LEU A 129 0.48 -16.11 8.51
N ARG A 130 1.18 -16.76 9.45
CA ARG A 130 2.00 -17.93 9.14
C ARG A 130 1.11 -19.17 9.11
N ILE A 131 1.10 -19.85 7.97
CA ILE A 131 0.28 -21.06 7.77
C ILE A 131 0.89 -22.24 8.54
N LYS A 132 0.03 -22.94 9.26
CA LYS A 132 0.35 -24.17 9.97
C LYS A 132 -0.49 -25.31 9.39
N GLY A 133 0.16 -26.45 9.11
CA GLY A 133 -0.49 -27.63 8.51
C GLY A 133 -0.51 -27.62 6.98
N ASP A 134 -1.09 -28.67 6.41
CA ASP A 134 -1.03 -29.00 4.98
C ASP A 134 -2.39 -28.97 4.26
N SER A 135 -3.44 -28.46 4.93
CA SER A 135 -4.82 -28.51 4.38
C SER A 135 -5.01 -27.69 3.10
N MET A 136 -4.12 -26.73 2.82
CA MET A 136 -4.18 -25.87 1.64
C MET A 136 -3.12 -26.19 0.60
N GLU A 137 -2.36 -27.26 0.79
CA GLU A 137 -1.42 -27.76 -0.21
C GLU A 137 -2.14 -28.23 -1.50
N PRO A 138 -1.45 -28.16 -2.65
CA PRO A 138 -0.04 -27.78 -2.86
C PRO A 138 0.15 -26.27 -3.04
N ARG A 139 -0.90 -25.46 -3.03
CA ARG A 139 -0.80 -24.03 -3.35
C ARG A 139 -0.28 -23.19 -2.20
N ILE A 140 -0.68 -23.50 -0.98
CA ILE A 140 -0.24 -22.84 0.25
C ILE A 140 0.28 -23.93 1.17
N CYS A 141 1.57 -23.88 1.48
CA CYS A 141 2.27 -24.92 2.23
C CYS A 141 2.48 -24.52 3.69
N ASN A 142 2.82 -25.51 4.50
CA ASN A 142 3.19 -25.25 5.89
C ASN A 142 4.41 -24.33 5.98
N GLY A 143 4.32 -23.28 6.78
CA GLY A 143 5.38 -22.26 6.96
C GLY A 143 5.26 -21.06 6.02
N ASP A 144 4.44 -21.12 4.98
CA ASP A 144 4.15 -19.97 4.13
C ASP A 144 3.49 -18.84 4.92
N ILE A 145 3.63 -17.62 4.43
CA ILE A 145 2.96 -16.45 4.96
C ILE A 145 1.90 -15.99 3.96
N VAL A 146 0.68 -15.79 4.44
CA VAL A 146 -0.38 -15.19 3.64
C VAL A 146 -0.67 -13.78 4.13
N ILE A 147 -0.75 -12.83 3.19
CA ILE A 147 -1.21 -11.47 3.48
C ILE A 147 -2.73 -11.44 3.31
N VAL A 148 -3.38 -10.87 4.30
CA VAL A 148 -4.83 -10.90 4.45
C VAL A 148 -5.35 -9.47 4.53
N ARG A 149 -6.35 -9.17 3.71
CA ARG A 149 -7.15 -7.97 3.85
C ARG A 149 -8.21 -8.21 4.91
N ALA A 150 -8.23 -7.40 5.96
CA ALA A 150 -9.24 -7.46 7.01
C ALA A 150 -10.61 -7.08 6.43
N GLN A 151 -11.55 -8.01 6.45
CA GLN A 151 -12.93 -7.80 6.00
C GLN A 151 -13.84 -8.90 6.56
N PRO A 152 -15.11 -8.58 6.85
CA PRO A 152 -16.00 -9.51 7.53
C PRO A 152 -16.55 -10.62 6.62
N ASP A 153 -16.26 -10.59 5.32
CA ASP A 153 -16.79 -11.52 4.36
C ASP A 153 -15.86 -11.72 3.15
N VAL A 154 -16.03 -12.85 2.43
CA VAL A 154 -15.33 -13.18 1.19
C VAL A 154 -16.29 -13.73 0.16
N GLU A 155 -15.99 -13.58 -1.13
CA GLU A 155 -16.80 -14.10 -2.21
C GLU A 155 -16.62 -15.62 -2.40
N ASN A 156 -17.56 -16.25 -3.09
CA ASN A 156 -17.52 -17.69 -3.37
C ASN A 156 -16.27 -18.08 -4.16
N GLY A 157 -15.55 -19.08 -3.66
CA GLY A 157 -14.32 -19.59 -4.25
C GLY A 157 -13.06 -18.85 -3.85
N GLU A 158 -13.17 -17.75 -3.12
CA GLU A 158 -12.04 -17.04 -2.56
C GLU A 158 -11.46 -17.76 -1.34
N THR A 159 -10.18 -17.52 -1.08
CA THR A 159 -9.51 -18.03 0.12
C THR A 159 -9.63 -17.00 1.23
N GLY A 160 -10.23 -17.44 2.34
CA GLY A 160 -10.40 -16.63 3.54
C GLY A 160 -9.71 -17.22 4.75
N ILE A 161 -9.47 -16.36 5.72
CA ILE A 161 -9.10 -16.73 7.08
C ILE A 161 -10.38 -16.74 7.91
N VAL A 162 -10.71 -17.90 8.47
CA VAL A 162 -11.97 -18.15 9.15
C VAL A 162 -11.70 -18.73 10.53
N CYS A 163 -12.37 -18.18 11.54
CA CYS A 163 -12.41 -18.77 12.89
C CYS A 163 -13.73 -19.52 13.06
N ILE A 164 -13.65 -20.70 13.68
CA ILE A 164 -14.81 -21.54 14.00
C ILE A 164 -14.89 -21.61 15.52
N ASN A 165 -16.04 -21.26 16.09
CA ASN A 165 -16.31 -21.32 17.55
C ASN A 165 -15.29 -20.55 18.42
N GLY A 166 -14.72 -19.48 17.90
CA GLY A 166 -13.73 -18.69 18.64
C GLY A 166 -12.34 -19.33 18.74
N ASP A 167 -12.15 -20.50 18.13
CA ASP A 167 -10.87 -21.20 18.08
C ASP A 167 -9.87 -20.50 17.14
N GLN A 168 -8.73 -21.14 16.96
CA GLN A 168 -7.66 -20.64 16.08
C GLN A 168 -8.15 -20.47 14.64
N ALA A 169 -7.64 -19.44 14.00
CA ALA A 169 -7.93 -19.14 12.61
C ALA A 169 -7.46 -20.27 11.68
N THR A 170 -8.29 -20.61 10.69
CA THR A 170 -7.97 -21.57 9.64
C THR A 170 -8.06 -20.91 8.27
N CYS A 171 -7.18 -21.33 7.35
CA CYS A 171 -7.19 -20.88 5.95
C CYS A 171 -8.01 -21.89 5.12
N LYS A 172 -9.06 -21.43 4.45
CA LYS A 172 -9.93 -22.26 3.61
C LYS A 172 -10.47 -21.48 2.41
N LYS A 173 -10.83 -22.20 1.35
CA LYS A 173 -11.73 -21.64 0.35
C LYS A 173 -13.15 -21.60 0.91
N VAL A 174 -13.79 -20.48 0.72
CA VAL A 174 -15.14 -20.22 1.22
C VAL A 174 -16.14 -20.36 0.09
N GLN A 175 -17.21 -21.12 0.31
CA GLN A 175 -18.33 -21.22 -0.62
C GLN A 175 -19.66 -21.15 0.14
N LYS A 176 -20.44 -20.15 -0.18
CA LYS A 176 -21.79 -19.95 0.33
C LYS A 176 -22.79 -20.63 -0.59
N THR A 177 -23.69 -21.37 -0.03
CA THR A 177 -24.78 -22.04 -0.73
C THR A 177 -26.15 -21.59 -0.18
N GLN A 178 -27.24 -22.00 -0.78
CA GLN A 178 -28.57 -21.71 -0.25
C GLN A 178 -28.78 -22.30 1.17
N ASP A 179 -28.15 -23.43 1.47
CA ASP A 179 -28.34 -24.17 2.70
C ASP A 179 -27.32 -23.87 3.80
N GLY A 180 -26.20 -23.21 3.45
CA GLY A 180 -25.14 -22.94 4.42
C GLY A 180 -23.81 -22.52 3.82
N LEU A 181 -22.78 -22.59 4.66
CA LEU A 181 -21.40 -22.26 4.39
C LEU A 181 -20.56 -23.54 4.24
N MET A 182 -19.76 -23.60 3.19
CA MET A 182 -18.80 -24.69 2.98
C MET A 182 -17.39 -24.13 3.05
N LEU A 183 -16.54 -24.73 3.87
CA LEU A 183 -15.12 -24.45 3.99
C LEU A 183 -14.32 -25.58 3.34
N ILE A 184 -13.63 -25.27 2.26
CA ILE A 184 -12.99 -26.25 1.38
C ILE A 184 -11.47 -26.16 1.52
N SER A 185 -10.85 -27.28 1.84
CA SER A 185 -9.39 -27.46 1.75
C SER A 185 -8.99 -27.68 0.29
N THR A 186 -7.80 -27.19 -0.12
CA THR A 186 -7.27 -27.51 -1.44
C THR A 186 -6.56 -28.86 -1.49
N ASN A 187 -6.13 -29.34 -0.35
CA ASN A 187 -5.54 -30.68 -0.22
C ASN A 187 -6.69 -31.72 -0.19
N PRO A 188 -6.72 -32.67 -1.16
CA PRO A 188 -7.80 -33.66 -1.26
C PRO A 188 -7.82 -34.68 -0.13
N LYS A 189 -6.85 -34.68 0.77
CA LYS A 189 -6.88 -35.52 1.99
C LYS A 189 -7.93 -35.06 2.99
N TYR A 190 -8.43 -33.82 2.85
CA TYR A 190 -9.36 -33.19 3.78
C TYR A 190 -10.73 -33.02 3.13
N ASP A 191 -11.73 -33.59 3.72
CA ASP A 191 -13.11 -33.39 3.27
C ASP A 191 -13.57 -31.94 3.51
N PRO A 192 -14.43 -31.39 2.65
CA PRO A 192 -15.04 -30.09 2.89
C PRO A 192 -15.87 -30.10 4.18
N MET A 193 -15.78 -29.03 4.96
CA MET A 193 -16.61 -28.82 6.14
C MET A 193 -17.88 -28.05 5.74
N PHE A 194 -19.04 -28.59 5.98
CA PHE A 194 -20.31 -27.92 5.73
C PHE A 194 -20.98 -27.51 7.04
N PHE A 195 -21.47 -26.28 7.08
CA PHE A 195 -22.22 -25.70 8.19
C PHE A 195 -23.52 -25.11 7.65
N SER A 196 -24.65 -25.60 8.12
CA SER A 196 -25.95 -24.96 7.82
C SER A 196 -25.98 -23.55 8.39
N TRP A 197 -26.80 -22.67 7.83
CA TRP A 197 -26.89 -21.27 8.33
C TRP A 197 -27.23 -21.23 9.82
N LYS A 198 -28.04 -22.16 10.30
CA LYS A 198 -28.31 -22.30 11.73
C LYS A 198 -27.06 -22.63 12.54
N GLN A 199 -26.19 -23.52 12.04
CA GLN A 199 -24.92 -23.85 12.70
C GLN A 199 -23.95 -22.69 12.64
N VAL A 200 -23.96 -21.86 11.58
CA VAL A 200 -23.12 -20.63 11.47
C VAL A 200 -23.52 -19.62 12.55
N GLU A 201 -24.81 -19.56 12.91
CA GLU A 201 -25.31 -18.70 14.01
C GLU A 201 -24.99 -19.29 15.38
N ASP A 202 -25.23 -20.61 15.57
CA ASP A 202 -25.03 -21.28 16.85
C ASP A 202 -23.55 -21.47 17.20
N LEU A 203 -22.69 -21.73 16.20
CA LEU A 203 -21.27 -21.83 16.31
C LEU A 203 -20.71 -20.53 15.66
N PRO A 204 -20.19 -19.55 16.40
CA PRO A 204 -19.74 -18.30 15.80
C PRO A 204 -18.62 -18.56 14.79
N ILE A 205 -19.01 -18.67 13.51
CA ILE A 205 -18.08 -18.77 12.39
C ILE A 205 -17.85 -17.36 11.89
N THR A 206 -16.63 -16.87 12.07
CA THR A 206 -16.26 -15.50 11.73
C THR A 206 -15.19 -15.48 10.64
N VAL A 207 -15.45 -14.76 9.55
CA VAL A 207 -14.43 -14.45 8.56
C VAL A 207 -13.61 -13.28 9.08
N LEU A 208 -12.30 -13.46 9.19
CA LEU A 208 -11.37 -12.42 9.61
C LEU A 208 -10.86 -11.59 8.41
N GLY A 209 -10.80 -12.21 7.23
CA GLY A 209 -10.37 -11.53 6.04
C GLY A 209 -10.16 -12.44 4.84
N LYS A 210 -9.84 -11.77 3.72
CA LYS A 210 -9.52 -12.37 2.43
C LYS A 210 -8.02 -12.48 2.25
N VAL A 211 -7.54 -13.64 1.86
CA VAL A 211 -6.14 -13.82 1.42
C VAL A 211 -5.93 -13.12 0.08
N ILE A 212 -5.00 -12.18 0.02
CA ILE A 212 -4.69 -11.40 -1.18
C ILE A 212 -3.34 -11.75 -1.79
N GLU A 213 -2.39 -12.21 -0.98
CA GLU A 213 -1.04 -12.54 -1.42
C GLU A 213 -0.48 -13.73 -0.65
N LEU A 214 0.37 -14.52 -1.32
CA LEU A 214 1.10 -15.64 -0.74
C LEU A 214 2.61 -15.37 -0.84
N ARG A 215 3.31 -15.56 0.26
CA ARG A 215 4.78 -15.46 0.34
C ARG A 215 5.38 -16.77 0.83
N SER A 216 6.09 -17.41 -0.04
CA SER A 216 6.84 -18.64 0.23
C SER A 216 8.33 -18.37 0.29
N LYS A 217 9.03 -18.98 1.25
CA LYS A 217 10.50 -18.97 1.31
C LYS A 217 11.02 -20.29 0.76
N PHE A 218 12.01 -20.22 -0.12
CA PHE A 218 12.74 -21.37 -0.64
C PHE A 218 13.89 -21.73 0.29
#